data_e4fcf2dfa33a132a7fd7179972a48dbd
#
_entry.id   e4fcf2dfa33a132a7fd7179972a48dbd
#
_cell.length_a   1.000
_cell.length_b   1.000
_cell.length_c   1.000
_cell.angle_alpha   90.00
_cell.angle_beta   90.00
_cell.angle_gamma   90.00
#
_symmetry.space_group_name_H-M   'P 1'
#
loop_
_entity.id
_entity.type
_entity.pdbx_description
1 polymer ?
#
loop_
_entity_poly.entity_id
_entity_poly.type
_entity_poly.pdbx_seq_one_letter_code
_entity_poly.pdbx_strand_id
1 'polypeptide(L)'
;PMVWFIDSAGARIDPQGALSGDNISLFAGSGHLFREEVIMSGVVPLVAAMVGPGAAGTAYIPGLADFVPMVRGQGSMALGGPPLVKAVTGQDISEQDLGGTRVHAEVSGVGDVEVADEATCIALIKDYLSFMPQHCEERPPVRTDVRDPVDRRDESLLDILPDSPRQAYDMYAIVKTIVDDGHILDLKPRWAKNIITCLARIGGYPIGIVANNPKGLGGVLDVNSADKAAHFMQICDAFGIPLVFLMDVPGFMVGSKVEHEGIIRH
;
A
#
# COMPACT_ATOMS: atom_id res chain seq x y z
N PRO A 1 -9.89 -14.40 1.08
CA PRO A 1 -9.70 -12.95 0.82
C PRO A 1 -11.01 -12.18 0.78
N MET A 2 -10.98 -10.95 1.25
CA MET A 2 -12.09 -10.00 1.13
C MET A 2 -11.67 -8.85 0.20
N VAL A 3 -12.54 -8.52 -0.76
CA VAL A 3 -12.29 -7.41 -1.68
C VAL A 3 -13.46 -6.43 -1.61
N TRP A 4 -13.16 -5.20 -1.24
CA TRP A 4 -14.11 -4.11 -1.18
C TRP A 4 -13.95 -3.23 -2.43
N PHE A 5 -15.06 -2.89 -3.09
CA PHE A 5 -15.10 -1.85 -4.11
C PHE A 5 -15.77 -0.62 -3.47
N ILE A 6 -14.99 0.42 -3.24
CA ILE A 6 -15.42 1.60 -2.49
C ILE A 6 -15.90 2.66 -3.47
N ASP A 7 -17.19 3.00 -3.33
CA ASP A 7 -17.86 4.12 -4.00
C ASP A 7 -19.00 4.58 -3.10
N SER A 8 -18.71 5.48 -2.16
CA SER A 8 -19.66 5.91 -1.14
C SER A 8 -19.35 7.31 -0.61
N ALA A 9 -20.33 8.18 -0.67
CA ALA A 9 -20.26 9.51 -0.08
C ALA A 9 -20.40 9.53 1.46
N GLY A 10 -20.42 8.36 2.11
CA GLY A 10 -20.64 8.20 3.55
C GLY A 10 -22.10 8.01 3.93
N ALA A 11 -22.39 8.14 5.22
CA ALA A 11 -23.75 7.96 5.72
C ALA A 11 -24.68 9.06 5.20
N ARG A 12 -25.90 8.67 4.79
CA ARG A 12 -26.93 9.64 4.38
C ARG A 12 -27.36 10.49 5.58
N ILE A 13 -27.18 11.78 5.48
CA ILE A 13 -27.69 12.75 6.46
C ILE A 13 -29.10 13.17 6.02
N ASP A 14 -30.11 12.58 6.66
CA ASP A 14 -31.49 13.00 6.50
C ASP A 14 -31.93 13.79 7.75
N PRO A 15 -32.17 15.11 7.65
CA PRO A 15 -32.57 15.91 8.81
C PRO A 15 -33.89 15.47 9.43
N GLN A 16 -34.74 14.75 8.71
CA GLN A 16 -36.07 14.32 9.17
C GLN A 16 -36.14 12.87 9.66
N GLY A 17 -35.15 12.03 9.35
CA GLY A 17 -35.21 10.59 9.62
C GLY A 17 -34.00 10.00 10.36
N ALA A 18 -32.81 10.46 10.08
CA ALA A 18 -31.58 9.77 10.50
C ALA A 18 -31.16 10.04 11.96
N LEU A 19 -31.69 11.08 12.59
CA LEU A 19 -31.33 11.48 13.94
C LEU A 19 -32.51 11.41 14.94
N SER A 20 -33.62 10.77 14.56
CA SER A 20 -34.63 10.38 15.55
C SER A 20 -34.07 9.23 16.41
N GLY A 21 -34.37 9.22 17.73
CA GLY A 21 -33.71 8.36 18.71
C GLY A 21 -33.60 6.87 18.37
N ASP A 22 -34.52 6.35 17.52
CA ASP A 22 -34.50 4.96 17.04
C ASP A 22 -33.40 4.68 15.98
N ASN A 23 -32.90 5.71 15.29
CA ASN A 23 -31.90 5.55 14.22
C ASN A 23 -30.45 5.70 14.71
N ILE A 24 -30.21 6.22 15.91
CA ILE A 24 -28.87 6.32 16.49
C ILE A 24 -28.30 4.91 16.74
N SER A 25 -29.12 3.96 17.20
CA SER A 25 -28.70 2.58 17.41
C SER A 25 -28.39 1.84 16.10
N LEU A 26 -29.12 2.14 15.02
CA LEU A 26 -28.82 1.60 13.68
C LEU A 26 -27.51 2.17 13.12
N PHE A 27 -27.26 3.47 13.32
CA PHE A 27 -26.01 4.10 12.94
C PHE A 27 -24.82 3.52 13.75
N ALA A 28 -24.97 3.39 15.07
CA ALA A 28 -23.98 2.74 15.91
C ALA A 28 -23.74 1.28 15.52
N GLY A 29 -24.79 0.58 15.05
CA GLY A 29 -24.68 -0.78 14.51
C GLY A 29 -23.76 -0.90 13.29
N SER A 30 -23.58 0.16 12.51
CA SER A 30 -22.63 0.16 11.37
C SER A 30 -21.18 -0.04 11.81
N GLY A 31 -20.85 0.23 13.08
CA GLY A 31 -19.53 -0.06 13.66
C GLY A 31 -19.15 -1.54 13.65
N HIS A 32 -20.13 -2.46 13.52
CA HIS A 32 -19.83 -3.88 13.33
C HIS A 32 -19.01 -4.15 12.06
N LEU A 33 -19.18 -3.36 11.00
CA LEU A 33 -18.39 -3.51 9.79
C LEU A 33 -16.88 -3.37 10.07
N PHE A 34 -16.51 -2.33 10.79
CA PHE A 34 -15.09 -2.09 11.14
C PHE A 34 -14.56 -3.13 12.12
N ARG A 35 -15.39 -3.56 13.06
CA ARG A 35 -15.04 -4.65 13.99
C ARG A 35 -14.74 -5.94 13.22
N GLU A 36 -15.58 -6.33 12.28
CA GLU A 36 -15.38 -7.55 11.49
C GLU A 36 -14.14 -7.42 10.59
N GLU A 37 -13.89 -6.26 10.02
CA GLU A 37 -12.68 -6.00 9.23
C GLU A 37 -11.41 -6.13 10.09
N VAL A 38 -11.41 -5.56 11.31
CA VAL A 38 -10.29 -5.71 12.26
C VAL A 38 -10.08 -7.18 12.66
N ILE A 39 -11.16 -7.96 12.85
CA ILE A 39 -11.07 -9.39 13.16
C ILE A 39 -10.48 -10.18 11.98
N MET A 40 -10.79 -9.78 10.74
CA MET A 40 -10.26 -10.41 9.52
C MET A 40 -8.81 -9.99 9.21
N SER A 41 -8.34 -8.86 9.74
CA SER A 41 -6.98 -8.36 9.49
C SER A 41 -5.93 -9.37 9.94
N GLY A 42 -5.00 -9.70 9.04
CA GLY A 42 -4.00 -10.75 9.25
C GLY A 42 -4.52 -12.18 9.24
N VAL A 43 -5.85 -12.38 9.10
CA VAL A 43 -6.47 -13.73 8.96
C VAL A 43 -6.74 -14.05 7.50
N VAL A 44 -7.34 -13.11 6.78
CA VAL A 44 -7.55 -13.21 5.32
C VAL A 44 -7.02 -11.94 4.64
N PRO A 45 -6.51 -12.02 3.40
CA PRO A 45 -6.10 -10.84 2.67
C PRO A 45 -7.26 -9.85 2.49
N LEU A 46 -7.04 -8.58 2.84
CA LEU A 46 -8.01 -7.50 2.75
C LEU A 46 -7.61 -6.50 1.65
N VAL A 47 -8.46 -6.31 0.67
CA VAL A 47 -8.24 -5.37 -0.43
C VAL A 47 -9.36 -4.34 -0.48
N ALA A 48 -9.03 -3.06 -0.53
CA ALA A 48 -9.99 -1.98 -0.71
C ALA A 48 -9.68 -1.18 -2.00
N ALA A 49 -10.43 -1.46 -3.06
CA ALA A 49 -10.31 -0.78 -4.34
C ALA A 49 -11.11 0.53 -4.33
N MET A 50 -10.42 1.66 -4.45
CA MET A 50 -11.04 2.98 -4.52
C MET A 50 -11.47 3.26 -5.96
N VAL A 51 -12.69 2.89 -6.32
CA VAL A 51 -13.27 3.10 -7.66
C VAL A 51 -14.15 4.35 -7.71
N GLY A 52 -14.47 4.92 -6.56
CA GLY A 52 -15.19 6.15 -6.35
C GLY A 52 -14.77 6.82 -5.04
N PRO A 53 -15.56 7.76 -4.52
CA PRO A 53 -15.30 8.37 -3.21
C PRO A 53 -15.45 7.38 -2.06
N GLY A 54 -14.64 7.59 -1.01
CA GLY A 54 -14.76 6.94 0.28
C GLY A 54 -14.76 8.01 1.39
N ALA A 55 -15.95 8.47 1.79
CA ALA A 55 -16.05 9.56 2.75
C ALA A 55 -16.46 9.07 4.14
N ALA A 56 -16.02 9.77 5.17
CA ALA A 56 -16.35 9.52 6.57
C ALA A 56 -16.03 8.06 6.99
N GLY A 57 -17.01 7.31 7.51
CA GLY A 57 -16.82 5.93 7.94
C GLY A 57 -16.32 4.99 6.85
N THR A 58 -16.65 5.22 5.58
CA THR A 58 -16.17 4.38 4.48
C THR A 58 -14.68 4.57 4.16
N ALA A 59 -14.05 5.65 4.65
CA ALA A 59 -12.60 5.85 4.56
C ALA A 59 -11.81 4.96 5.54
N TYR A 60 -12.46 4.38 6.56
CA TYR A 60 -11.79 3.44 7.46
C TYR A 60 -11.51 2.10 6.78
N ILE A 61 -12.37 1.65 5.85
CA ILE A 61 -12.18 0.38 5.14
C ILE A 61 -10.82 0.34 4.42
N PRO A 62 -10.46 1.31 3.54
CA PRO A 62 -9.12 1.33 2.96
C PRO A 62 -8.01 1.60 3.99
N GLY A 63 -8.32 2.29 5.09
CA GLY A 63 -7.36 2.51 6.17
C GLY A 63 -7.00 1.25 6.96
N LEU A 64 -7.83 0.21 6.91
CA LEU A 64 -7.64 -1.09 7.58
C LEU A 64 -7.23 -2.22 6.62
N ALA A 65 -7.25 -1.95 5.31
CA ALA A 65 -6.94 -2.96 4.30
C ALA A 65 -5.43 -3.15 4.11
N ASP A 66 -5.04 -4.34 3.67
CA ASP A 66 -3.65 -4.69 3.36
C ASP A 66 -3.18 -4.07 2.03
N PHE A 67 -4.11 -3.87 1.07
CA PHE A 67 -3.79 -3.34 -0.25
C PHE A 67 -4.90 -2.42 -0.80
N VAL A 68 -4.51 -1.19 -1.19
CA VAL A 68 -5.43 -0.12 -1.57
C VAL A 68 -5.09 0.44 -2.97
N PRO A 69 -5.52 -0.21 -4.06
CA PRO A 69 -5.44 0.38 -5.39
C PRO A 69 -6.49 1.48 -5.57
N MET A 70 -6.11 2.59 -6.23
CA MET A 70 -6.97 3.75 -6.43
C MET A 70 -7.08 4.10 -7.91
N VAL A 71 -8.31 4.23 -8.42
CA VAL A 71 -8.57 4.64 -9.81
C VAL A 71 -8.41 6.15 -9.96
N ARG A 72 -7.53 6.54 -10.88
CA ARG A 72 -7.18 7.94 -11.13
C ARG A 72 -8.42 8.78 -11.47
N GLY A 73 -8.56 9.91 -10.77
CA GLY A 73 -9.64 10.87 -11.00
C GLY A 73 -11.03 10.42 -10.54
N GLN A 74 -11.18 9.16 -10.09
CA GLN A 74 -12.42 8.61 -9.51
C GLN A 74 -12.22 8.33 -8.02
N GLY A 75 -11.22 7.54 -7.67
CA GLY A 75 -10.92 7.19 -6.29
C GLY A 75 -10.50 8.40 -5.47
N SER A 76 -11.16 8.56 -4.33
CA SER A 76 -10.78 9.53 -3.31
C SER A 76 -11.17 9.03 -1.92
N MET A 77 -10.48 9.46 -0.87
CA MET A 77 -10.88 9.17 0.50
C MET A 77 -10.55 10.33 1.43
N ALA A 78 -11.49 10.63 2.32
CA ALA A 78 -11.32 11.66 3.34
C ALA A 78 -12.27 11.41 4.52
N LEU A 79 -11.82 11.69 5.75
CA LEU A 79 -12.68 11.61 6.95
C LEU A 79 -13.75 12.70 6.95
N GLY A 80 -13.46 13.86 6.37
CA GLY A 80 -14.42 14.92 6.17
C GLY A 80 -14.37 15.41 4.73
N GLY A 81 -15.47 15.32 3.99
CA GLY A 81 -15.54 15.80 2.60
C GLY A 81 -15.43 17.31 2.45
N PRO A 82 -15.25 17.84 1.22
CA PRO A 82 -15.08 19.26 0.95
C PRO A 82 -16.10 20.20 1.60
N PRO A 83 -17.42 19.85 1.65
CA PRO A 83 -18.40 20.71 2.33
C PRO A 83 -18.14 20.87 3.83
N LEU A 84 -17.70 19.81 4.51
CA LEU A 84 -17.37 19.85 5.93
C LEU A 84 -16.07 20.65 6.16
N VAL A 85 -15.06 20.45 5.34
CA VAL A 85 -13.82 21.23 5.38
C VAL A 85 -14.11 22.71 5.23
N LYS A 86 -14.94 23.09 4.25
CA LYS A 86 -15.35 24.49 4.03
C LYS A 86 -16.09 25.06 5.24
N ALA A 87 -17.01 24.28 5.82
CA ALA A 87 -17.79 24.75 6.98
C ALA A 87 -16.93 24.96 8.24
N VAL A 88 -15.92 24.11 8.46
CA VAL A 88 -15.09 24.14 9.67
C VAL A 88 -13.87 25.05 9.53
N THR A 89 -13.20 25.03 8.38
CA THR A 89 -11.91 25.72 8.17
C THR A 89 -12.02 26.95 7.26
N GLY A 90 -13.13 27.09 6.54
CA GLY A 90 -13.31 28.09 5.49
C GLY A 90 -12.59 27.78 4.18
N GLN A 91 -11.84 26.68 4.11
CA GLN A 91 -11.07 26.29 2.93
C GLN A 91 -12.00 25.75 1.83
N ASP A 92 -11.87 26.30 0.62
CA ASP A 92 -12.51 25.77 -0.58
C ASP A 92 -11.53 24.82 -1.28
N ILE A 93 -11.84 23.54 -1.34
CA ILE A 93 -10.94 22.51 -1.87
C ILE A 93 -11.75 21.48 -2.66
N SER A 94 -11.18 20.99 -3.76
CA SER A 94 -11.80 19.90 -4.51
C SER A 94 -11.63 18.55 -3.79
N GLU A 95 -12.48 17.59 -4.10
CA GLU A 95 -12.39 16.22 -3.57
C GLU A 95 -11.04 15.57 -3.93
N GLN A 96 -10.58 15.75 -5.15
CA GLN A 96 -9.31 15.20 -5.63
C GLN A 96 -8.09 15.90 -5.00
N ASP A 97 -8.15 17.19 -4.72
CA ASP A 97 -7.07 17.89 -4.02
C ASP A 97 -7.04 17.56 -2.53
N LEU A 98 -8.20 17.25 -1.93
CA LEU A 98 -8.31 16.87 -0.53
C LEU A 98 -7.82 15.44 -0.27
N GLY A 99 -8.25 14.49 -1.08
CA GLY A 99 -8.02 13.06 -0.83
C GLY A 99 -8.03 12.19 -2.08
N GLY A 100 -7.67 12.73 -3.24
CA GLY A 100 -7.55 11.96 -4.48
C GLY A 100 -6.29 11.08 -4.53
N THR A 101 -6.14 10.37 -5.65
CA THR A 101 -5.07 9.37 -5.84
C THR A 101 -3.67 9.94 -5.63
N ARG A 102 -3.41 11.18 -6.10
CA ARG A 102 -2.10 11.82 -5.90
C ARG A 102 -1.81 12.04 -4.41
N VAL A 103 -2.81 12.46 -3.65
CA VAL A 103 -2.63 12.72 -2.21
C VAL A 103 -2.30 11.44 -1.47
N HIS A 104 -3.04 10.36 -1.72
CA HIS A 104 -2.88 9.13 -0.95
C HIS A 104 -1.77 8.21 -1.47
N ALA A 105 -1.48 8.22 -2.77
CA ALA A 105 -0.39 7.41 -3.32
C ALA A 105 0.99 8.09 -3.28
N GLU A 106 1.08 9.42 -3.06
CA GLU A 106 2.37 10.14 -3.07
C GLU A 106 2.71 10.87 -1.77
N VAL A 107 1.67 11.32 -1.02
CA VAL A 107 1.88 12.20 0.13
C VAL A 107 1.59 11.50 1.44
N SER A 108 0.41 10.89 1.59
CA SER A 108 0.00 10.24 2.85
C SER A 108 0.40 8.77 2.94
N GLY A 109 0.60 8.09 1.81
CA GLY A 109 0.91 6.66 1.78
C GLY A 109 -0.23 5.74 2.19
N VAL A 110 -1.48 6.22 2.32
CA VAL A 110 -2.63 5.36 2.61
C VAL A 110 -3.01 4.52 1.39
N GLY A 111 -2.99 5.12 0.19
CA GLY A 111 -3.18 4.39 -1.07
C GLY A 111 -1.88 3.72 -1.53
N ASP A 112 -1.98 2.50 -2.03
CA ASP A 112 -0.82 1.75 -2.51
C ASP A 112 -0.44 2.10 -3.95
N VAL A 113 -1.38 1.98 -4.87
CA VAL A 113 -1.11 2.14 -6.31
C VAL A 113 -2.21 2.95 -6.99
N GLU A 114 -1.81 3.97 -7.74
CA GLU A 114 -2.71 4.65 -8.67
C GLU A 114 -2.80 3.85 -9.96
N VAL A 115 -4.01 3.55 -10.41
CA VAL A 115 -4.29 2.85 -11.68
C VAL A 115 -5.11 3.72 -12.62
N ALA A 116 -5.03 3.43 -13.93
CA ALA A 116 -5.66 4.28 -14.94
C ALA A 116 -7.20 4.17 -14.95
N ASP A 117 -7.71 2.96 -14.73
CA ASP A 117 -9.13 2.62 -14.83
C ASP A 117 -9.48 1.39 -13.98
N GLU A 118 -10.77 1.07 -13.92
CA GLU A 118 -11.30 -0.06 -13.13
C GLU A 118 -10.82 -1.42 -13.66
N ALA A 119 -10.67 -1.57 -14.97
CA ALA A 119 -10.20 -2.83 -15.55
C ALA A 119 -8.76 -3.11 -15.13
N THR A 120 -7.91 -2.12 -15.15
CA THR A 120 -6.52 -2.17 -14.64
C THR A 120 -6.51 -2.42 -13.13
N CYS A 121 -7.44 -1.80 -12.38
CA CYS A 121 -7.60 -2.03 -10.95
C CYS A 121 -7.91 -3.50 -10.64
N ILE A 122 -8.89 -4.08 -11.34
CA ILE A 122 -9.27 -5.49 -11.18
C ILE A 122 -8.11 -6.43 -11.56
N ALA A 123 -7.38 -6.13 -12.63
CA ALA A 123 -6.22 -6.92 -13.05
C ALA A 123 -5.12 -6.89 -11.96
N LEU A 124 -4.84 -5.72 -11.40
CA LEU A 124 -3.86 -5.56 -10.32
C LEU A 124 -4.28 -6.29 -9.04
N ILE A 125 -5.57 -6.26 -8.67
CA ILE A 125 -6.10 -7.02 -7.53
C ILE A 125 -5.92 -8.52 -7.73
N LYS A 126 -6.19 -9.03 -8.93
CA LYS A 126 -5.97 -10.44 -9.25
C LYS A 126 -4.49 -10.83 -9.17
N ASP A 127 -3.60 -9.94 -9.61
CA ASP A 127 -2.16 -10.15 -9.48
C ASP A 127 -1.73 -10.16 -8.00
N TYR A 128 -2.17 -9.19 -7.19
CA TYR A 128 -1.93 -9.18 -5.75
C TYR A 128 -2.40 -10.47 -5.07
N LEU A 129 -3.64 -10.87 -5.31
CA LEU A 129 -4.21 -12.09 -4.72
C LEU A 129 -3.53 -13.37 -5.22
N SER A 130 -2.84 -13.33 -6.37
CA SER A 130 -2.07 -14.47 -6.86
C SER A 130 -0.86 -14.80 -5.98
N PHE A 131 -0.38 -13.86 -5.17
CA PHE A 131 0.71 -14.07 -4.20
C PHE A 131 0.19 -14.52 -2.84
N MET A 132 -1.09 -14.30 -2.54
CA MET A 132 -1.67 -14.49 -1.21
C MET A 132 -2.32 -15.86 -1.03
N PRO A 133 -2.25 -16.46 0.18
CA PRO A 133 -3.05 -17.62 0.53
C PRO A 133 -4.53 -17.23 0.70
N GLN A 134 -5.41 -18.23 0.86
CA GLN A 134 -6.83 -17.96 1.16
C GLN A 134 -7.02 -17.42 2.59
N HIS A 135 -6.18 -17.88 3.53
CA HIS A 135 -6.12 -17.40 4.91
C HIS A 135 -4.75 -17.72 5.52
N CYS A 136 -4.45 -17.13 6.68
CA CYS A 136 -3.14 -17.17 7.32
C CYS A 136 -2.62 -18.58 7.70
N GLU A 137 -3.50 -19.59 7.80
CA GLU A 137 -3.11 -20.98 8.09
C GLU A 137 -2.70 -21.76 6.82
N GLU A 138 -2.93 -21.20 5.64
CA GLU A 138 -2.48 -21.79 4.37
C GLU A 138 -1.13 -21.21 3.94
N ARG A 139 -0.41 -21.98 3.14
CA ARG A 139 0.83 -21.49 2.51
C ARG A 139 0.50 -20.65 1.28
N PRO A 140 1.30 -19.61 1.01
CA PRO A 140 1.19 -18.85 -0.25
C PRO A 140 1.29 -19.78 -1.48
N PRO A 141 0.53 -19.50 -2.55
CA PRO A 141 0.46 -20.36 -3.72
C PRO A 141 1.78 -20.33 -4.51
N VAL A 142 2.35 -21.52 -4.78
CA VAL A 142 3.58 -21.67 -5.57
C VAL A 142 3.22 -21.86 -7.05
N ARG A 143 3.83 -21.07 -7.94
CA ARG A 143 3.74 -21.28 -9.39
C ARG A 143 4.62 -22.45 -9.81
N THR A 144 4.09 -23.37 -10.63
CA THR A 144 4.82 -24.55 -11.13
C THR A 144 5.28 -24.41 -12.58
N ASP A 145 4.84 -23.37 -13.28
CA ASP A 145 5.14 -23.08 -14.68
C ASP A 145 6.39 -22.20 -14.86
N VAL A 146 7.24 -22.12 -13.84
CA VAL A 146 8.47 -21.33 -13.84
C VAL A 146 9.49 -21.91 -14.81
N ARG A 147 10.04 -21.06 -15.66
CA ARG A 147 11.05 -21.41 -16.66
C ARG A 147 12.47 -20.98 -16.26
N ASP A 148 12.58 -20.23 -15.17
CA ASP A 148 13.84 -19.67 -14.68
C ASP A 148 14.72 -20.80 -14.09
N PRO A 149 15.95 -21.01 -14.58
CA PRO A 149 16.84 -22.03 -14.05
C PRO A 149 17.26 -21.72 -12.60
N VAL A 150 17.28 -22.76 -11.75
CA VAL A 150 17.67 -22.61 -10.32
C VAL A 150 19.11 -22.15 -10.15
N ASP A 151 19.98 -22.47 -11.12
CA ASP A 151 21.40 -22.11 -11.14
C ASP A 151 21.70 -20.90 -12.05
N ARG A 152 20.68 -20.11 -12.40
CA ARG A 152 20.83 -18.91 -13.19
C ARG A 152 21.88 -17.97 -12.59
N ARG A 153 22.79 -17.51 -13.46
CA ARG A 153 23.79 -16.48 -13.17
C ARG A 153 23.63 -15.37 -14.16
N ASP A 154 23.28 -14.20 -13.70
CA ASP A 154 23.05 -13.07 -14.56
C ASP A 154 24.24 -12.09 -14.46
N GLU A 155 25.08 -12.09 -15.49
CA GLU A 155 26.27 -11.24 -15.54
C GLU A 155 25.92 -9.73 -15.63
N SER A 156 24.70 -9.39 -16.07
CA SER A 156 24.24 -8.00 -16.10
C SER A 156 24.23 -7.32 -14.74
N LEU A 157 24.16 -8.10 -13.65
CA LEU A 157 24.26 -7.58 -12.28
C LEU A 157 25.62 -6.88 -12.01
N LEU A 158 26.68 -7.29 -12.71
CA LEU A 158 28.01 -6.69 -12.55
C LEU A 158 28.08 -5.27 -13.12
N ASP A 159 27.20 -4.94 -14.08
CA ASP A 159 27.18 -3.65 -14.77
C ASP A 159 26.22 -2.64 -14.12
N ILE A 160 25.40 -3.06 -13.15
CA ILE A 160 24.41 -2.19 -12.51
C ILE A 160 25.05 -1.21 -11.53
N LEU A 161 26.09 -1.66 -10.80
CA LEU A 161 26.76 -0.83 -9.82
C LEU A 161 27.75 0.10 -10.53
N PRO A 162 27.68 1.42 -10.28
CA PRO A 162 28.63 2.37 -10.86
C PRO A 162 30.00 2.25 -10.19
N ASP A 163 31.07 2.55 -10.93
CA ASP A 163 32.43 2.59 -10.41
C ASP A 163 32.61 3.61 -9.27
N SER A 164 31.83 4.68 -9.31
CA SER A 164 31.89 5.73 -8.29
C SER A 164 30.87 5.49 -7.18
N PRO A 165 31.30 5.39 -5.91
CA PRO A 165 30.38 5.24 -4.78
C PRO A 165 29.48 6.47 -4.52
N ARG A 166 29.71 7.57 -5.25
CA ARG A 166 28.90 8.79 -5.20
C ARG A 166 27.77 8.80 -6.19
N GLN A 167 27.73 7.85 -7.11
CA GLN A 167 26.72 7.75 -8.16
C GLN A 167 25.61 6.80 -7.72
N ALA A 168 24.39 7.30 -7.67
CA ALA A 168 23.22 6.47 -7.35
C ALA A 168 22.90 5.53 -8.52
N TYR A 169 22.48 4.31 -8.20
CA TYR A 169 21.96 3.32 -9.15
C TYR A 169 20.51 2.98 -8.84
N ASP A 170 19.89 2.25 -9.79
CA ASP A 170 18.48 1.84 -9.65
C ASP A 170 18.38 0.44 -9.04
N MET A 171 17.99 0.36 -7.79
CA MET A 171 17.79 -0.92 -7.09
C MET A 171 16.70 -1.78 -7.78
N TYR A 172 15.74 -1.17 -8.49
CA TYR A 172 14.76 -1.93 -9.27
C TYR A 172 15.40 -2.79 -10.36
N ALA A 173 16.53 -2.36 -10.94
CA ALA A 173 17.26 -3.17 -11.91
C ALA A 173 17.75 -4.48 -11.27
N ILE A 174 18.31 -4.40 -10.05
CA ILE A 174 18.74 -5.59 -9.31
C ILE A 174 17.53 -6.47 -8.95
N VAL A 175 16.48 -5.87 -8.35
CA VAL A 175 15.27 -6.60 -7.95
C VAL A 175 14.69 -7.39 -9.14
N LYS A 176 14.50 -6.74 -10.28
CA LYS A 176 13.92 -7.39 -11.48
C LYS A 176 14.82 -8.46 -12.07
N THR A 177 16.13 -8.34 -11.91
CA THR A 177 17.08 -9.34 -12.42
C THR A 177 17.06 -10.63 -11.57
N ILE A 178 16.82 -10.54 -10.26
CA ILE A 178 16.90 -11.70 -9.35
C ILE A 178 15.58 -12.48 -9.20
N VAL A 179 14.46 -11.93 -9.69
CA VAL A 179 13.14 -12.56 -9.57
C VAL A 179 12.69 -13.23 -10.85
N ASP A 180 11.73 -14.13 -10.76
CA ASP A 180 11.18 -14.87 -11.89
C ASP A 180 10.55 -13.90 -12.91
N ASP A 181 10.92 -14.04 -14.18
CA ASP A 181 10.41 -13.25 -15.31
C ASP A 181 10.57 -11.72 -15.12
N GLY A 182 11.33 -11.25 -14.14
CA GLY A 182 11.43 -9.84 -13.76
C GLY A 182 10.11 -9.25 -13.26
N HIS A 183 9.13 -10.09 -12.92
CA HIS A 183 7.80 -9.67 -12.49
C HIS A 183 7.80 -9.28 -11.01
N ILE A 184 7.39 -8.05 -10.74
CA ILE A 184 7.18 -7.51 -9.40
C ILE A 184 5.81 -6.85 -9.30
N LEU A 185 5.17 -6.99 -8.17
CA LEU A 185 4.04 -6.17 -7.77
C LEU A 185 4.49 -5.20 -6.69
N ASP A 186 4.64 -3.94 -7.08
CA ASP A 186 5.19 -2.88 -6.26
C ASP A 186 4.09 -2.29 -5.34
N LEU A 187 4.35 -2.19 -4.05
CA LEU A 187 3.46 -1.54 -3.09
C LEU A 187 4.01 -0.15 -2.76
N LYS A 188 3.16 0.87 -2.86
CA LYS A 188 3.49 2.28 -2.61
C LYS A 188 4.71 2.81 -3.40
N PRO A 189 4.80 2.56 -4.74
CA PRO A 189 5.97 2.93 -5.54
C PRO A 189 6.22 4.44 -5.59
N ARG A 190 5.19 5.24 -5.36
CA ARG A 190 5.25 6.71 -5.47
C ARG A 190 5.42 7.40 -4.11
N TRP A 191 5.25 6.67 -3.00
CA TRP A 191 5.48 7.15 -1.64
C TRP A 191 6.74 6.55 -1.04
N ALA A 192 7.47 7.32 -0.23
CA ALA A 192 8.73 6.90 0.40
C ALA A 192 9.65 6.13 -0.57
N LYS A 193 10.05 6.81 -1.66
CA LYS A 193 10.78 6.21 -2.80
C LYS A 193 12.20 5.76 -2.46
N ASN A 194 12.69 6.10 -1.28
CA ASN A 194 13.96 5.68 -0.71
C ASN A 194 13.97 4.21 -0.25
N ILE A 195 12.79 3.58 -0.19
CA ILE A 195 12.65 2.14 0.04
C ILE A 195 11.66 1.53 -0.96
N ILE A 196 11.98 0.35 -1.45
CA ILE A 196 11.15 -0.48 -2.32
C ILE A 196 10.51 -1.55 -1.46
N THR A 197 9.20 -1.75 -1.62
CA THR A 197 8.45 -2.86 -1.05
C THR A 197 7.65 -3.51 -2.16
N CYS A 198 7.96 -4.74 -2.52
CA CYS A 198 7.25 -5.43 -3.59
C CYS A 198 7.10 -6.92 -3.33
N LEU A 199 6.02 -7.48 -3.86
CA LEU A 199 5.83 -8.92 -3.97
C LEU A 199 6.45 -9.41 -5.29
N ALA A 200 7.10 -10.55 -5.25
CA ALA A 200 7.73 -11.18 -6.40
C ALA A 200 7.74 -12.70 -6.24
N ARG A 201 8.37 -13.41 -7.17
CA ARG A 201 8.60 -14.86 -7.04
C ARG A 201 10.05 -15.20 -7.33
N ILE A 202 10.56 -16.21 -6.64
CA ILE A 202 11.84 -16.88 -6.93
C ILE A 202 11.58 -18.39 -6.98
N GLY A 203 11.82 -19.00 -8.12
CA GLY A 203 11.53 -20.43 -8.34
C GLY A 203 10.05 -20.76 -8.15
N GLY A 204 9.14 -19.84 -8.45
CA GLY A 204 7.70 -19.93 -8.26
C GLY A 204 7.18 -19.61 -6.87
N TYR A 205 8.05 -19.52 -5.87
CA TYR A 205 7.66 -19.21 -4.49
C TYR A 205 7.44 -17.71 -4.31
N PRO A 206 6.27 -17.29 -3.77
CA PRO A 206 6.05 -15.90 -3.42
C PRO A 206 7.04 -15.43 -2.35
N ILE A 207 7.58 -14.25 -2.56
CA ILE A 207 8.47 -13.56 -1.64
C ILE A 207 8.09 -12.09 -1.53
N GLY A 208 8.35 -11.49 -0.38
CA GLY A 208 8.35 -10.04 -0.20
C GLY A 208 9.77 -9.51 -0.28
N ILE A 209 9.99 -8.42 -1.01
CA ILE A 209 11.28 -7.75 -1.11
C ILE A 209 11.20 -6.40 -0.43
N VAL A 210 12.13 -6.15 0.49
CA VAL A 210 12.38 -4.85 1.10
C VAL A 210 13.79 -4.41 0.71
N ALA A 211 13.90 -3.33 -0.08
CA ALA A 211 15.17 -2.90 -0.62
C ALA A 211 15.36 -1.39 -0.49
N ASN A 212 16.54 -0.94 -0.05
CA ASN A 212 16.88 0.48 -0.07
C ASN A 212 17.07 0.93 -1.53
N ASN A 213 16.55 2.10 -1.88
CA ASN A 213 16.71 2.65 -3.23
C ASN A 213 17.59 3.90 -3.20
N PRO A 214 18.87 3.81 -3.62
CA PRO A 214 19.78 4.94 -3.62
C PRO A 214 19.30 6.13 -4.48
N LYS A 215 18.46 5.92 -5.48
CA LYS A 215 17.83 7.01 -6.26
C LYS A 215 16.85 7.85 -5.43
N GLY A 216 16.31 7.30 -4.34
CA GLY A 216 15.47 8.03 -3.40
C GLY A 216 16.26 8.42 -2.16
N LEU A 217 16.52 9.69 -1.93
CA LEU A 217 17.24 10.22 -0.75
C LEU A 217 18.54 9.45 -0.40
N GLY A 218 19.22 8.86 -1.40
CA GLY A 218 20.42 8.04 -1.15
C GLY A 218 20.15 6.73 -0.40
N GLY A 219 18.91 6.25 -0.35
CA GLY A 219 18.52 5.05 0.41
C GLY A 219 18.45 5.24 1.92
N VAL A 220 18.58 6.47 2.43
CA VAL A 220 18.44 6.81 3.86
C VAL A 220 17.03 6.48 4.35
N LEU A 221 16.90 5.95 5.57
CA LEU A 221 15.62 5.68 6.22
C LEU A 221 15.09 6.94 6.92
N ASP A 222 13.85 7.30 6.62
CA ASP A 222 13.07 8.33 7.30
C ASP A 222 11.78 7.71 7.88
N VAL A 223 10.95 8.51 8.54
CA VAL A 223 9.68 8.06 9.15
C VAL A 223 8.80 7.34 8.14
N ASN A 224 8.60 7.92 6.96
CA ASN A 224 7.72 7.35 5.94
C ASN A 224 8.24 6.03 5.38
N SER A 225 9.55 5.91 5.17
CA SER A 225 10.15 4.66 4.68
C SER A 225 10.15 3.57 5.73
N ALA A 226 10.30 3.92 7.01
CA ALA A 226 10.17 2.99 8.12
C ALA A 226 8.73 2.44 8.20
N ASP A 227 7.72 3.31 8.17
CA ASP A 227 6.31 2.91 8.19
C ASP A 227 5.93 2.05 6.97
N LYS A 228 6.41 2.43 5.78
CA LYS A 228 6.19 1.64 4.55
C LYS A 228 6.75 0.22 4.68
N ALA A 229 7.99 0.10 5.15
CA ALA A 229 8.64 -1.19 5.33
C ALA A 229 7.94 -2.01 6.43
N ALA A 230 7.62 -1.40 7.57
CA ALA A 230 6.97 -2.07 8.69
C ALA A 230 5.60 -2.64 8.29
N HIS A 231 4.76 -1.84 7.65
CA HIS A 231 3.45 -2.31 7.16
C HIS A 231 3.56 -3.46 6.16
N PHE A 232 4.49 -3.37 5.21
CA PHE A 232 4.72 -4.44 4.25
C PHE A 232 5.23 -5.72 4.90
N MET A 233 6.16 -5.61 5.86
CA MET A 233 6.65 -6.76 6.62
C MET A 233 5.55 -7.43 7.44
N GLN A 234 4.65 -6.66 8.05
CA GLN A 234 3.49 -7.19 8.78
C GLN A 234 2.56 -8.00 7.86
N ILE A 235 2.29 -7.51 6.65
CA ILE A 235 1.49 -8.26 5.65
C ILE A 235 2.19 -9.57 5.29
N CYS A 236 3.48 -9.54 5.00
CA CYS A 236 4.24 -10.74 4.65
C CYS A 236 4.27 -11.75 5.81
N ASP A 237 4.47 -11.29 7.04
CA ASP A 237 4.47 -12.14 8.24
C ASP A 237 3.10 -12.79 8.46
N ALA A 238 2.02 -12.01 8.39
CA ALA A 238 0.65 -12.49 8.57
C ALA A 238 0.28 -13.63 7.60
N PHE A 239 0.78 -13.58 6.37
CA PHE A 239 0.45 -14.54 5.31
C PHE A 239 1.59 -15.52 4.99
N GLY A 240 2.62 -15.58 5.82
CA GLY A 240 3.71 -16.55 5.69
C GLY A 240 4.54 -16.38 4.42
N ILE A 241 4.67 -15.14 3.91
CA ILE A 241 5.48 -14.80 2.74
C ILE A 241 6.92 -14.49 3.21
N PRO A 242 7.92 -15.27 2.76
CA PRO A 242 9.32 -15.05 3.13
C PRO A 242 9.82 -13.68 2.66
N LEU A 243 10.67 -13.04 3.45
CA LEU A 243 11.24 -11.73 3.14
C LEU A 243 12.68 -11.82 2.64
N VAL A 244 12.98 -11.06 1.60
CA VAL A 244 14.33 -10.82 1.10
C VAL A 244 14.68 -9.36 1.31
N PHE A 245 15.78 -9.09 2.03
CA PHE A 245 16.29 -7.75 2.26
C PHE A 245 17.50 -7.47 1.38
N LEU A 246 17.42 -6.40 0.59
CA LEU A 246 18.55 -5.87 -0.18
C LEU A 246 18.98 -4.56 0.46
N MET A 247 20.00 -4.63 1.33
CA MET A 247 20.44 -3.50 2.10
C MET A 247 21.55 -2.73 1.38
N ASP A 248 21.25 -1.48 1.03
CA ASP A 248 22.22 -0.45 0.67
C ASP A 248 21.77 0.86 1.31
N VAL A 249 22.09 1.00 2.58
CA VAL A 249 21.59 2.08 3.44
C VAL A 249 22.73 2.75 4.18
N PRO A 250 22.88 4.09 4.08
CA PRO A 250 23.86 4.82 4.87
C PRO A 250 23.45 4.97 6.34
N GLY A 251 22.18 4.76 6.66
CA GLY A 251 21.61 4.88 8.01
C GLY A 251 20.25 5.56 8.02
N PHE A 252 19.86 6.03 9.20
CA PHE A 252 18.66 6.83 9.38
C PHE A 252 18.91 8.31 9.05
N MET A 253 17.85 9.01 8.64
CA MET A 253 17.86 10.46 8.50
C MET A 253 18.18 11.10 9.86
N VAL A 254 19.03 12.12 9.85
CA VAL A 254 19.46 12.83 11.06
C VAL A 254 18.97 14.27 11.07
N GLY A 255 18.73 14.80 12.25
CA GLY A 255 18.34 16.20 12.44
C GLY A 255 17.10 16.38 13.31
N SER A 256 16.92 17.60 13.82
CA SER A 256 15.82 17.90 14.74
C SER A 256 14.44 17.62 14.15
N LYS A 257 14.25 17.84 12.85
CA LYS A 257 12.96 17.59 12.18
C LYS A 257 12.54 16.13 12.33
N VAL A 258 13.38 15.18 11.93
CA VAL A 258 13.05 13.75 11.96
C VAL A 258 12.97 13.21 13.38
N GLU A 259 13.79 13.74 14.30
CA GLU A 259 13.69 13.40 15.74
C GLU A 259 12.34 13.88 16.33
N HIS A 260 11.90 15.10 15.98
CA HIS A 260 10.60 15.62 16.43
C HIS A 260 9.41 14.89 15.77
N GLU A 261 9.59 14.34 14.58
CA GLU A 261 8.62 13.44 13.93
C GLU A 261 8.59 12.06 14.61
N GLY A 262 9.58 11.73 15.44
CA GLY A 262 9.64 10.52 16.26
C GLY A 262 10.22 9.30 15.56
N ILE A 263 11.30 9.47 14.78
CA ILE A 263 11.96 8.37 14.04
C ILE A 263 12.25 7.12 14.88
N ILE A 264 12.53 7.29 16.18
CA ILE A 264 12.78 6.16 17.10
C ILE A 264 11.54 5.27 17.27
N ARG A 265 10.35 5.84 17.08
CA ARG A 265 9.07 5.14 17.23
C ARG A 265 8.69 4.35 15.97
N HIS A 266 9.17 4.74 14.82
CA HIS A 266 8.92 4.19 13.51
C HIS A 266 10.00 3.20 13.07
#